data_d6b47de6b3b21764cc3ac164602ae99c
#
_entry.id   d6b47de6b3b21764cc3ac164602ae99c
#
_cell.length_a   1.000
_cell.length_b   1.000
_cell.length_c   1.000
_cell.angle_alpha   90.00
_cell.angle_beta   90.00
_cell.angle_gamma   90.00
#
_symmetry.space_group_name_H-M   'P 1'
#
loop_
_entity.id
_entity.type
_entity.pdbx_description
1 polymer ?
#
loop_
_entity_poly.entity_id
_entity_poly.type
_entity_poly.pdbx_seq_one_letter_code
_entity_poly.pdbx_strand_id
1 'polypeptide(L)'
;MNEILTEKQYQHFIMDYLKNNNGYVVRKDKEYDRLHAMDREMLFKFLNDTQPDEMEALRKVYKHDLEETLVSYINAEVTKARSSLIDVLKHGIEISNIKLDLMYTKPATDFNKELVEKYEKNVFSVMEEVWASDKERIDLVIFLNGLAIMTFELKCNLSGQSYEDAIYQYRA
;
A
#
# COMPACT_ATOMS: atom_id res chain seq x y z
N MET A 1 17.70 4.31 -33.67
CA MET A 1 18.42 3.42 -32.72
C MET A 1 17.58 3.42 -31.46
N ASN A 2 16.84 2.33 -31.18
CA ASN A 2 16.08 2.24 -29.93
C ASN A 2 17.11 2.07 -28.81
N GLU A 3 17.24 3.07 -27.93
CA GLU A 3 18.01 2.89 -26.68
C GLU A 3 17.36 1.78 -25.87
N ILE A 4 18.12 0.75 -25.57
CA ILE A 4 17.67 -0.35 -24.72
C ILE A 4 17.83 0.16 -23.28
N LEU A 5 16.70 0.43 -22.64
CA LEU A 5 16.67 0.87 -21.24
C LEU A 5 17.16 -0.26 -20.32
N THR A 6 18.00 0.07 -19.36
CA THR A 6 18.32 -0.82 -18.24
C THR A 6 17.10 -1.00 -17.32
N GLU A 7 17.05 -2.07 -16.52
CA GLU A 7 15.98 -2.27 -15.54
C GLU A 7 15.78 -1.04 -14.65
N LYS A 8 16.88 -0.46 -14.16
CA LYS A 8 16.85 0.72 -13.31
C LYS A 8 16.31 1.99 -14.02
N GLN A 9 16.65 2.19 -15.28
CA GLN A 9 16.10 3.29 -16.07
C GLN A 9 14.60 3.10 -16.31
N TYR A 10 14.16 1.85 -16.56
CA TYR A 10 12.75 1.53 -16.72
C TYR A 10 11.96 1.69 -15.41
N GLN A 11 12.55 1.28 -14.30
CA GLN A 11 12.00 1.49 -12.94
C GLN A 11 11.78 2.97 -12.66
N HIS A 12 12.80 3.81 -12.86
CA HIS A 12 12.68 5.27 -12.70
C HIS A 12 11.63 5.87 -13.63
N PHE A 13 11.56 5.42 -14.89
CA PHE A 13 10.53 5.86 -15.82
C PHE A 13 9.12 5.57 -15.32
N ILE A 14 8.87 4.35 -14.79
CA ILE A 14 7.58 3.97 -14.21
C ILE A 14 7.25 4.88 -13.01
N MET A 15 8.20 5.08 -12.10
CA MET A 15 7.99 5.93 -10.92
C MET A 15 7.68 7.38 -11.29
N ASP A 16 8.44 7.95 -12.23
CA ASP A 16 8.21 9.31 -12.72
C ASP A 16 6.85 9.43 -13.41
N TYR A 17 6.45 8.43 -14.20
CA TYR A 17 5.14 8.40 -14.85
C TYR A 17 4.01 8.37 -13.81
N LEU A 18 4.08 7.47 -12.83
CA LEU A 18 3.08 7.36 -11.76
C LEU A 18 2.97 8.66 -10.96
N LYS A 19 4.10 9.26 -10.62
CA LYS A 19 4.14 10.54 -9.89
C LYS A 19 3.54 11.69 -10.71
N ASN A 20 4.00 11.88 -11.94
CA ASN A 20 3.70 13.09 -12.70
C ASN A 20 2.34 13.03 -13.42
N ASN A 21 1.85 11.83 -13.77
CA ASN A 21 0.62 11.66 -14.53
C ASN A 21 -0.55 11.11 -13.69
N ASN A 22 -0.25 10.38 -12.61
CA ASN A 22 -1.27 9.72 -11.80
C ASN A 22 -1.33 10.22 -10.35
N GLY A 23 -0.44 11.18 -9.96
CA GLY A 23 -0.45 11.76 -8.63
C GLY A 23 0.03 10.83 -7.51
N TYR A 24 0.78 9.77 -7.84
CA TYR A 24 1.34 8.88 -6.83
C TYR A 24 2.39 9.58 -5.98
N VAL A 25 2.36 9.30 -4.68
CA VAL A 25 3.40 9.76 -3.76
C VAL A 25 4.59 8.81 -3.83
N VAL A 26 5.77 9.32 -4.21
CA VAL A 26 7.00 8.53 -4.18
C VAL A 26 7.51 8.48 -2.74
N ARG A 27 7.68 7.27 -2.22
CA ARG A 27 8.15 6.99 -0.86
C ARG A 27 9.50 6.27 -0.92
N LYS A 28 10.22 6.26 0.19
CA LYS A 28 11.53 5.61 0.30
C LYS A 28 11.39 4.26 1.02
N ASP A 29 12.24 3.31 0.66
CA ASP A 29 12.33 1.98 1.26
C ASP A 29 12.42 1.98 2.80
N LYS A 30 13.10 2.96 3.40
CA LYS A 30 13.20 3.12 4.85
C LYS A 30 11.86 3.42 5.56
N GLU A 31 10.84 3.82 4.81
CA GLU A 31 9.50 4.13 5.30
C GLU A 31 8.59 2.88 5.27
N TYR A 32 9.12 1.77 4.75
CA TYR A 32 8.44 0.48 4.72
C TYR A 32 8.57 -0.28 6.04
N ASP A 33 7.43 -0.58 6.64
CA ASP A 33 7.37 -1.52 7.75
C ASP A 33 7.40 -2.96 7.20
N ARG A 34 8.59 -3.54 7.24
CA ARG A 34 8.83 -4.88 6.71
C ARG A 34 8.07 -5.98 7.47
N LEU A 35 7.82 -5.79 8.77
CA LEU A 35 7.13 -6.79 9.59
C LEU A 35 5.66 -6.93 9.18
N HIS A 36 5.04 -5.83 8.78
CA HIS A 36 3.61 -5.78 8.48
C HIS A 36 3.31 -5.50 7.00
N ALA A 37 4.35 -5.41 6.17
CA ALA A 37 4.24 -5.13 4.73
C ALA A 37 3.44 -3.85 4.40
N MET A 38 3.70 -2.75 5.10
CA MET A 38 2.95 -1.50 4.94
C MET A 38 3.78 -0.24 5.14
N ASP A 39 3.25 0.90 4.68
CA ASP A 39 3.72 2.25 5.00
C ASP A 39 2.84 2.82 6.11
N ARG A 40 3.32 2.75 7.35
CA ARG A 40 2.56 3.20 8.53
C ARG A 40 2.21 4.68 8.47
N GLU A 41 3.13 5.52 8.04
CA GLU A 41 2.89 6.97 7.98
C GLU A 41 1.71 7.30 7.07
N MET A 42 1.68 6.69 5.88
CA MET A 42 0.57 6.89 4.94
C MET A 42 -0.74 6.30 5.45
N LEU A 43 -0.70 5.15 6.13
CA LEU A 43 -1.88 4.55 6.75
C LEU A 43 -2.48 5.47 7.82
N PHE A 44 -1.68 5.91 8.78
CA PHE A 44 -2.17 6.76 9.86
C PHE A 44 -2.54 8.16 9.38
N LYS A 45 -1.86 8.69 8.37
CA LYS A 45 -2.28 9.92 7.71
C LYS A 45 -3.69 9.78 7.13
N PHE A 46 -3.95 8.73 6.33
CA PHE A 46 -5.26 8.47 5.75
C PHE A 46 -6.35 8.33 6.81
N LEU A 47 -6.11 7.50 7.83
CA LEU A 47 -7.09 7.28 8.91
C LEU A 47 -7.40 8.56 9.69
N ASN A 48 -6.40 9.36 10.02
CA ASN A 48 -6.62 10.62 10.74
C ASN A 48 -7.32 11.66 9.86
N ASP A 49 -7.05 11.68 8.55
CA ASP A 49 -7.65 12.64 7.62
C ASP A 49 -9.11 12.31 7.28
N THR A 50 -9.52 11.05 7.40
CA THR A 50 -10.84 10.58 6.96
C THR A 50 -11.76 10.14 8.10
N GLN A 51 -11.21 9.76 9.25
CA GLN A 51 -11.93 9.16 10.39
C GLN A 51 -11.35 9.66 11.73
N PRO A 52 -11.28 11.00 11.94
CA PRO A 52 -10.64 11.57 13.13
C PRO A 52 -11.33 11.19 14.44
N ASP A 53 -12.67 11.06 14.44
CA ASP A 53 -13.46 10.73 15.64
C ASP A 53 -13.23 9.29 16.08
N GLU A 54 -13.20 8.34 15.13
CA GLU A 54 -12.89 6.93 15.35
C GLU A 54 -11.45 6.79 15.88
N MET A 55 -10.51 7.50 15.27
CA MET A 55 -9.11 7.50 15.70
C MET A 55 -8.95 8.09 17.10
N GLU A 56 -9.69 9.14 17.44
CA GLU A 56 -9.69 9.70 18.80
C GLU A 56 -10.29 8.72 19.82
N ALA A 57 -11.39 8.04 19.48
CA ALA A 57 -11.98 7.02 20.33
C ALA A 57 -10.99 5.86 20.58
N LEU A 58 -10.30 5.38 19.56
CA LEU A 58 -9.26 4.35 19.68
C LEU A 58 -8.07 4.81 20.53
N ARG A 59 -7.63 6.08 20.40
CA ARG A 59 -6.58 6.65 21.27
C ARG A 59 -6.95 6.63 22.74
N LYS A 60 -8.21 6.84 23.08
CA LYS A 60 -8.69 6.75 24.48
C LYS A 60 -8.60 5.33 25.03
N VAL A 61 -8.81 4.31 24.17
CA VAL A 61 -8.74 2.89 24.55
C VAL A 61 -7.27 2.42 24.65
N TYR A 62 -6.50 2.60 23.58
CA TYR A 62 -5.17 1.98 23.43
C TYR A 62 -4.02 2.91 23.83
N LYS A 63 -4.26 4.21 23.95
CA LYS A 63 -3.26 5.21 24.34
C LYS A 63 -2.02 5.17 23.43
N HIS A 64 -0.85 4.96 24.01
CA HIS A 64 0.43 4.91 23.30
C HIS A 64 0.61 3.63 22.44
N ASP A 65 -0.15 2.58 22.73
CA ASP A 65 -0.06 1.31 21.99
C ASP A 65 -0.95 1.24 20.75
N LEU A 66 -1.68 2.33 20.45
CA LEU A 66 -2.65 2.34 19.34
C LEU A 66 -2.03 1.94 18.01
N GLU A 67 -0.93 2.56 17.64
CA GLU A 67 -0.35 2.35 16.31
C GLU A 67 0.08 0.90 16.12
N GLU A 68 0.81 0.34 17.08
CA GLU A 68 1.27 -1.05 17.02
C GLU A 68 0.10 -2.04 17.06
N THR A 69 -0.89 -1.77 17.93
CA THR A 69 -2.08 -2.62 18.02
C THR A 69 -2.86 -2.61 16.71
N LEU A 70 -3.07 -1.43 16.12
CA LEU A 70 -3.86 -1.30 14.89
C LEU A 70 -3.18 -1.95 13.69
N VAL A 71 -1.87 -1.73 13.54
CA VAL A 71 -1.07 -2.32 12.46
C VAL A 71 -1.06 -3.84 12.57
N SER A 72 -0.80 -4.38 13.77
CA SER A 72 -0.85 -5.82 14.02
C SER A 72 -2.24 -6.41 13.77
N TYR A 73 -3.29 -5.68 14.15
CA TYR A 73 -4.68 -6.12 13.92
C TYR A 73 -5.01 -6.16 12.43
N ILE A 74 -4.68 -5.11 11.67
CA ILE A 74 -4.89 -5.08 10.20
C ILE A 74 -4.15 -6.25 9.54
N ASN A 75 -2.88 -6.47 9.91
CA ASN A 75 -2.09 -7.57 9.37
C ASN A 75 -2.73 -8.93 9.67
N ALA A 76 -3.22 -9.13 10.90
CA ALA A 76 -3.94 -10.35 11.27
C ALA A 76 -5.23 -10.54 10.46
N GLU A 77 -6.00 -9.46 10.21
CA GLU A 77 -7.21 -9.54 9.39
C GLU A 77 -6.91 -9.92 7.94
N VAL A 78 -5.87 -9.34 7.34
CA VAL A 78 -5.44 -9.62 5.95
C VAL A 78 -4.94 -11.07 5.80
N THR A 79 -4.31 -11.63 6.83
CA THR A 79 -3.70 -12.98 6.79
C THR A 79 -4.63 -14.12 7.23
N LYS A 80 -5.86 -13.82 7.65
CA LYS A 80 -6.86 -14.86 8.00
C LYS A 80 -7.15 -15.77 6.82
N ALA A 81 -7.33 -17.07 7.07
CA ALA A 81 -7.51 -18.11 6.06
C ALA A 81 -8.73 -17.92 5.11
N ARG A 82 -9.68 -17.07 5.45
CA ARG A 82 -10.87 -16.76 4.65
C ARG A 82 -11.04 -15.28 4.35
N SER A 83 -10.01 -14.48 4.61
CA SER A 83 -9.98 -13.06 4.31
C SER A 83 -8.88 -12.77 3.31
N SER A 84 -8.99 -11.67 2.62
CA SER A 84 -7.96 -11.17 1.71
C SER A 84 -7.78 -9.68 1.92
N LEU A 85 -6.66 -9.13 1.46
CA LEU A 85 -6.47 -7.68 1.44
C LEU A 85 -7.64 -6.96 0.75
N ILE A 86 -8.18 -7.54 -0.33
CA ILE A 86 -9.33 -6.96 -1.05
C ILE A 86 -10.57 -6.92 -0.16
N ASP A 87 -10.83 -7.95 0.64
CA ASP A 87 -11.98 -7.96 1.55
C ASP A 87 -11.82 -6.91 2.65
N VAL A 88 -10.61 -6.82 3.21
CA VAL A 88 -10.29 -5.81 4.24
C VAL A 88 -10.39 -4.38 3.68
N LEU A 89 -9.93 -4.15 2.46
CA LEU A 89 -10.09 -2.85 1.79
C LEU A 89 -11.56 -2.51 1.52
N LYS A 90 -12.38 -3.48 1.09
CA LYS A 90 -13.79 -3.24 0.75
C LYS A 90 -14.70 -3.07 1.95
N HIS A 91 -14.44 -3.78 3.03
CA HIS A 91 -15.36 -3.86 4.17
C HIS A 91 -14.82 -3.13 5.40
N GLY A 92 -13.55 -2.71 5.37
CA GLY A 92 -12.87 -2.15 6.54
C GLY A 92 -12.55 -3.22 7.58
N ILE A 93 -12.23 -2.74 8.77
CA ILE A 93 -11.99 -3.56 9.97
C ILE A 93 -12.86 -3.07 11.12
N GLU A 94 -13.10 -3.93 12.10
CA GLU A 94 -13.77 -3.55 13.34
C GLU A 94 -12.88 -3.94 14.54
N ILE A 95 -12.47 -2.95 15.32
CA ILE A 95 -11.64 -3.11 16.51
C ILE A 95 -12.27 -2.36 17.68
N SER A 96 -12.47 -3.05 18.82
CA SER A 96 -13.13 -2.47 20.01
C SER A 96 -14.51 -1.85 19.71
N ASN A 97 -15.31 -2.50 18.85
CA ASN A 97 -16.61 -2.00 18.35
C ASN A 97 -16.53 -0.65 17.60
N ILE A 98 -15.36 -0.31 17.10
CA ILE A 98 -15.14 0.87 16.26
C ILE A 98 -14.79 0.36 14.87
N LYS A 99 -15.58 0.76 13.86
CA LYS A 99 -15.33 0.43 12.47
C LYS A 99 -14.36 1.44 11.87
N LEU A 100 -13.35 0.95 11.13
CA LEU A 100 -12.45 1.75 10.32
C LEU A 100 -12.53 1.31 8.87
N ASP A 101 -12.75 2.23 7.97
CA ASP A 101 -12.65 2.02 6.54
C ASP A 101 -11.18 2.23 6.10
N LEU A 102 -10.65 1.29 5.32
CA LEU A 102 -9.25 1.34 4.86
C LEU A 102 -9.10 1.89 3.44
N MET A 103 -10.21 2.07 2.74
CA MET A 103 -10.31 2.84 1.50
C MET A 103 -11.74 3.34 1.30
N TYR A 104 -11.90 4.34 0.47
CA TYR A 104 -13.21 4.79 -0.02
C TYR A 104 -13.32 4.55 -1.52
N THR A 105 -14.41 3.90 -1.95
CA THR A 105 -14.71 3.72 -3.38
C THR A 105 -15.27 4.99 -3.97
N LYS A 106 -15.04 5.21 -5.27
CA LYS A 106 -15.62 6.35 -5.97
C LYS A 106 -17.15 6.32 -5.85
N PRO A 107 -17.78 7.38 -5.31
CA PRO A 107 -19.24 7.46 -5.25
C PRO A 107 -19.87 7.41 -6.64
N ALA A 108 -21.04 6.79 -6.75
CA ALA A 108 -21.79 6.73 -8.01
C ALA A 108 -22.25 8.13 -8.47
N THR A 109 -22.44 9.06 -7.54
CA THR A 109 -22.85 10.44 -7.80
C THR A 109 -22.15 11.40 -6.83
N ASP A 110 -22.01 12.66 -7.24
CA ASP A 110 -21.38 13.70 -6.42
C ASP A 110 -22.34 14.37 -5.42
N PHE A 111 -23.53 13.81 -5.19
CA PHE A 111 -24.50 14.37 -4.26
C PHE A 111 -24.07 14.30 -2.79
N ASN A 112 -23.38 13.23 -2.42
CA ASN A 112 -22.80 13.12 -1.08
C ASN A 112 -21.37 13.67 -1.08
N LYS A 113 -21.23 14.95 -0.78
CA LYS A 113 -19.94 15.64 -0.77
C LYS A 113 -18.95 15.03 0.21
N GLU A 114 -19.42 14.58 1.37
CA GLU A 114 -18.55 13.96 2.38
C GLU A 114 -17.89 12.68 1.82
N LEU A 115 -18.66 11.82 1.14
CA LEU A 115 -18.11 10.62 0.51
C LEU A 115 -17.14 10.94 -0.63
N VAL A 116 -17.43 12.01 -1.40
CA VAL A 116 -16.50 12.47 -2.45
C VAL A 116 -15.18 12.94 -1.82
N GLU A 117 -15.23 13.77 -0.78
CA GLU A 117 -14.05 14.26 -0.07
C GLU A 117 -13.24 13.11 0.55
N LYS A 118 -13.90 12.11 1.16
CA LYS A 118 -13.23 10.92 1.69
C LYS A 118 -12.58 10.08 0.58
N TYR A 119 -13.26 9.91 -0.56
CA TYR A 119 -12.70 9.22 -1.72
C TYR A 119 -11.45 9.94 -2.26
N GLU A 120 -11.48 11.26 -2.36
CA GLU A 120 -10.35 12.06 -2.83
C GLU A 120 -9.14 12.03 -1.90
N LYS A 121 -9.33 11.64 -0.64
CA LYS A 121 -8.27 11.44 0.34
C LYS A 121 -7.56 10.07 0.23
N ASN A 122 -8.04 9.15 -0.62
CA ASN A 122 -7.25 7.97 -0.92
C ASN A 122 -5.90 8.37 -1.52
N VAL A 123 -4.84 7.76 -1.01
CA VAL A 123 -3.48 8.05 -1.46
C VAL A 123 -2.85 6.80 -2.05
N PHE A 124 -2.50 6.88 -3.32
CA PHE A 124 -1.61 5.90 -3.93
C PHE A 124 -0.17 6.34 -3.73
N SER A 125 0.67 5.41 -3.31
CA SER A 125 2.11 5.63 -3.21
C SER A 125 2.89 4.49 -3.83
N VAL A 126 4.16 4.77 -4.16
CA VAL A 126 5.07 3.80 -4.76
C VAL A 126 6.43 3.87 -4.07
N MET A 127 7.00 2.70 -3.79
CA MET A 127 8.36 2.54 -3.30
C MET A 127 9.17 1.68 -4.26
N GLU A 128 10.44 2.01 -4.43
CA GLU A 128 11.41 1.20 -5.17
C GLU A 128 12.33 0.43 -4.23
N GLU A 129 12.88 -0.71 -4.72
CA GLU A 129 13.94 -1.45 -4.04
C GLU A 129 13.58 -1.88 -2.61
N VAL A 130 12.34 -2.34 -2.41
CA VAL A 130 11.79 -2.69 -1.09
C VAL A 130 12.28 -4.06 -0.63
N TRP A 131 12.91 -4.13 0.54
CA TRP A 131 13.33 -5.39 1.15
C TRP A 131 12.16 -6.09 1.85
N ALA A 132 11.61 -7.12 1.22
CA ALA A 132 10.59 -7.98 1.80
C ALA A 132 11.17 -8.97 2.82
N SER A 133 12.38 -9.46 2.59
CA SER A 133 13.15 -10.31 3.50
C SER A 133 14.64 -9.97 3.43
N ASP A 134 15.51 -10.62 4.21
CA ASP A 134 16.97 -10.40 4.12
C ASP A 134 17.56 -10.88 2.80
N LYS A 135 16.77 -11.62 2.01
CA LYS A 135 17.20 -12.24 0.76
C LYS A 135 16.40 -11.78 -0.45
N GLU A 136 15.25 -11.13 -0.21
CA GLU A 136 14.31 -10.77 -1.27
C GLU A 136 14.10 -9.27 -1.30
N ARG A 137 14.39 -8.68 -2.44
CA ARG A 137 14.17 -7.28 -2.74
C ARG A 137 13.20 -7.19 -3.90
N ILE A 138 12.14 -6.44 -3.72
CA ILE A 138 11.09 -6.20 -4.71
C ILE A 138 11.42 -4.89 -5.44
N ASP A 139 11.41 -4.90 -6.76
CA ASP A 139 11.78 -3.73 -7.57
C ASP A 139 10.85 -2.55 -7.34
N LEU A 140 9.53 -2.77 -7.38
CA LEU A 140 8.52 -1.75 -7.09
C LEU A 140 7.36 -2.33 -6.28
N VAL A 141 6.90 -1.56 -5.31
CA VAL A 141 5.67 -1.85 -4.55
C VAL A 141 4.73 -0.64 -4.64
N ILE A 142 3.46 -0.90 -5.01
CA ILE A 142 2.39 0.09 -4.97
C ILE A 142 1.57 -0.11 -3.71
N PHE A 143 1.26 1.00 -3.06
CA PHE A 143 0.43 1.05 -1.86
C PHE A 143 -0.84 1.87 -2.12
N LEU A 144 -1.92 1.48 -1.45
CA LEU A 144 -3.13 2.27 -1.29
C LEU A 144 -3.32 2.55 0.21
N ASN A 145 -3.32 3.82 0.57
CA ASN A 145 -3.45 4.24 1.98
C ASN A 145 -2.47 3.54 2.93
N GLY A 146 -1.24 3.31 2.46
CA GLY A 146 -0.18 2.62 3.20
C GLY A 146 -0.23 1.09 3.15
N LEU A 147 -1.25 0.46 2.57
CA LEU A 147 -1.35 -1.00 2.41
C LEU A 147 -0.78 -1.44 1.06
N ALA A 148 0.13 -2.38 1.05
CA ALA A 148 0.77 -2.90 -0.16
C ALA A 148 -0.25 -3.68 -1.00
N ILE A 149 -0.59 -3.16 -2.19
CA ILE A 149 -1.63 -3.75 -3.06
C ILE A 149 -1.06 -4.45 -4.30
N MET A 150 0.15 -4.11 -4.71
CA MET A 150 0.77 -4.67 -5.91
C MET A 150 2.30 -4.62 -5.83
N THR A 151 2.95 -5.66 -6.31
CA THR A 151 4.40 -5.75 -6.44
C THR A 151 4.79 -5.96 -7.90
N PHE A 152 5.95 -5.45 -8.28
CA PHE A 152 6.53 -5.63 -9.61
C PHE A 152 7.95 -6.15 -9.51
N GLU A 153 8.25 -7.10 -10.37
CA GLU A 153 9.60 -7.57 -10.67
C GLU A 153 9.88 -7.21 -12.12
N LEU A 154 10.85 -6.34 -12.33
CA LEU A 154 11.21 -5.85 -13.66
C LEU A 154 12.31 -6.71 -14.27
N LYS A 155 12.17 -7.10 -15.52
CA LYS A 155 13.18 -7.87 -16.24
C LYS A 155 13.56 -7.18 -17.53
N CYS A 156 14.86 -7.09 -17.77
CA CYS A 156 15.41 -6.57 -19.02
C CYS A 156 15.80 -7.74 -19.93
N ASN A 157 15.36 -7.71 -21.18
CA ASN A 157 15.70 -8.74 -22.17
C ASN A 157 17.22 -8.89 -22.43
N LEU A 158 18.04 -7.94 -21.98
CA LEU A 158 19.50 -8.00 -22.09
C LEU A 158 20.17 -8.92 -21.07
N SER A 159 19.51 -9.24 -19.95
CA SER A 159 20.08 -10.08 -18.89
C SER A 159 19.95 -11.58 -19.14
N GLY A 160 19.29 -12.00 -20.22
CA GLY A 160 18.99 -13.40 -20.51
C GLY A 160 18.02 -14.06 -19.53
N GLN A 161 17.47 -13.29 -18.59
CA GLN A 161 16.41 -13.75 -17.69
C GLN A 161 15.06 -13.58 -18.37
N SER A 162 14.19 -14.58 -18.24
CA SER A 162 12.86 -14.60 -18.82
C SER A 162 11.78 -14.32 -17.76
N TYR A 163 10.55 -14.05 -18.21
CA TYR A 163 9.40 -13.96 -17.31
C TYR A 163 9.17 -15.26 -16.50
N GLU A 164 9.66 -16.39 -17.01
CA GLU A 164 9.60 -17.69 -16.34
C GLU A 164 10.47 -17.72 -15.08
N ASP A 165 11.63 -17.06 -15.11
CA ASP A 165 12.50 -16.91 -13.94
C ASP A 165 11.83 -16.10 -12.83
N ALA A 166 11.08 -15.05 -13.20
CA ALA A 166 10.28 -14.28 -12.25
C ALA A 166 9.19 -15.14 -11.61
N ILE A 167 8.49 -16.01 -12.38
CA ILE A 167 7.48 -16.90 -11.83
C ILE A 167 8.08 -17.89 -10.82
N TYR A 168 9.29 -18.40 -11.06
CA TYR A 168 9.98 -19.28 -10.12
C TYR A 168 10.32 -18.55 -8.81
N GLN A 169 10.73 -17.31 -8.89
CA GLN A 169 11.10 -16.48 -7.72
C GLN A 169 9.91 -16.22 -6.79
N TYR A 170 8.68 -16.07 -7.34
CA TYR A 170 7.46 -15.90 -6.55
C TYR A 170 6.85 -17.21 -5.99
N ARG A 171 7.36 -18.38 -6.37
CA ARG A 171 6.88 -19.68 -5.92
C ARG A 171 7.78 -20.39 -4.91
N ALA A 172 8.96 -19.85 -4.65
CA ALA A 172 9.93 -20.35 -3.68
C ALA A 172 9.72 -19.74 -2.30
#